data_22dab4c016b475230ebf5bcb00487a81
#
_entry.id   22dab4c016b475230ebf5bcb00487a81
#
_cell.length_a   1.000
_cell.length_b   1.000
_cell.length_c   1.000
_cell.angle_alpha   90.00
_cell.angle_beta   90.00
_cell.angle_gamma   90.00
#
_symmetry.space_group_name_H-M   'P 1'
#
loop_
_entity.id
_entity.type
_entity.pdbx_description
1 polymer ?
#
loop_
_entity_poly.entity_id
_entity_poly.type
_entity_poly.pdbx_seq_one_letter_code
_entity_poly.pdbx_strand_id
1 'polypeptide(L)'
;MRHAKYTLILIFFLLSSCASIRPAEQITVITHPDGPLFVGDQVSFEVLAPAVTDDKTGSIEVTFNGQELGSAGFAPFGIGSRNQATLWWVWDTHELKPGSYTLTFTRLPDNTTWTESFPLHPADQVPSPEPDAHWVSTTTVCCNLYYITGTAAERDIATLSREADEQSAVVSTQMGTSLSKRMDIVFMSRVVGHGGFTGSSIYVSYLDDNYIGNDMSILFHHEFIHFYDSELGGDYLPTMLQEGLAVYLTGGHFKPEPLGPRAAALLDLGSYIPLTTIADDFYNQQHDIAYLEAGALVNYLVETYGWNAFNEFYRTIPAPESQTVSAVLDTALEDHFGLSFADLETAYLAYLQSQPVTQDERSDLQLTIAFFDTVRRYQEALDPSAYFLTAWLPDGSGMRQRGIVADFLRHSERWDNRLLESLLIRSNRELFSRDYINSERTLRWTNWLLNIITP
;
A
#
# COMPACT_ATOMS: atom_id res chain seq x y z
N MET A 1 62.69 25.40 4.63
CA MET A 1 61.34 25.65 5.10
C MET A 1 60.52 26.19 3.91
N ARG A 2 59.75 25.36 3.27
CA ARG A 2 58.86 25.75 2.13
C ARG A 2 57.45 25.34 2.51
N HIS A 3 56.59 26.34 2.73
CA HIS A 3 55.14 26.15 2.96
C HIS A 3 54.45 25.84 1.64
N ALA A 4 53.87 24.64 1.54
CA ALA A 4 52.97 24.30 0.47
C ALA A 4 51.54 24.74 0.89
N LYS A 5 50.97 25.71 0.18
CA LYS A 5 49.56 26.13 0.31
C LYS A 5 48.71 25.19 -0.52
N TYR A 6 47.89 24.40 0.12
CA TYR A 6 46.82 23.64 -0.56
C TYR A 6 45.64 24.58 -0.78
N THR A 7 45.39 24.95 -2.04
CA THR A 7 44.20 25.68 -2.45
C THR A 7 43.11 24.65 -2.68
N LEU A 8 42.11 24.60 -1.79
CA LEU A 8 40.92 23.78 -1.93
C LEU A 8 40.00 24.49 -2.94
N ILE A 9 39.92 23.96 -4.17
CA ILE A 9 38.96 24.44 -5.16
C ILE A 9 37.61 23.79 -4.86
N LEU A 10 36.72 24.55 -4.23
CA LEU A 10 35.31 24.20 -4.07
C LEU A 10 34.61 24.44 -5.42
N ILE A 11 34.40 23.41 -6.19
CA ILE A 11 33.57 23.49 -7.40
C ILE A 11 32.11 23.49 -6.94
N PHE A 12 31.52 24.66 -6.87
CA PHE A 12 30.08 24.85 -6.75
C PHE A 12 29.44 24.50 -8.11
N PHE A 13 28.95 23.28 -8.25
CA PHE A 13 27.98 22.98 -9.31
C PHE A 13 26.67 23.68 -8.95
N LEU A 14 26.44 24.85 -9.53
CA LEU A 14 25.11 25.43 -9.64
C LEU A 14 24.30 24.56 -10.59
N LEU A 15 23.68 23.52 -10.06
CA LEU A 15 22.56 22.87 -10.72
C LEU A 15 21.38 23.83 -10.63
N SER A 16 21.20 24.65 -11.67
CA SER A 16 19.93 25.31 -11.92
C SER A 16 18.91 24.23 -12.26
N SER A 17 18.35 23.56 -11.24
CA SER A 17 17.10 22.86 -11.42
C SER A 17 16.04 23.92 -11.65
N CYS A 18 15.66 24.16 -12.90
CA CYS A 18 14.35 24.67 -13.20
C CYS A 18 13.35 23.61 -12.72
N ALA A 19 13.04 23.61 -11.44
CA ALA A 19 11.79 23.05 -10.97
C ALA A 19 10.71 23.91 -11.65
N SER A 20 10.13 23.40 -12.72
CA SER A 20 8.93 23.98 -13.29
C SER A 20 7.87 23.87 -12.19
N ILE A 21 7.60 25.00 -11.52
CA ILE A 21 6.39 25.16 -10.71
C ILE A 21 5.25 24.89 -11.69
N ARG A 22 4.68 23.69 -11.65
CA ARG A 22 3.50 23.36 -12.45
C ARG A 22 2.37 24.24 -11.91
N PRO A 23 1.70 25.02 -12.76
CA PRO A 23 0.54 25.77 -12.33
C PRO A 23 -0.48 24.77 -11.76
N ALA A 24 -1.14 25.12 -10.66
CA ALA A 24 -2.16 24.29 -9.99
C ALA A 24 -3.40 23.96 -10.84
N GLU A 25 -3.41 24.33 -12.11
CA GLU A 25 -4.52 24.16 -13.05
C GLU A 25 -4.25 23.15 -14.18
N GLN A 26 -3.07 22.52 -14.24
CA GLN A 26 -2.73 21.66 -15.38
C GLN A 26 -3.09 20.20 -15.11
N ILE A 27 -3.94 19.63 -15.99
CA ILE A 27 -4.20 18.20 -16.06
C ILE A 27 -2.88 17.48 -16.38
N THR A 28 -2.58 16.43 -15.63
CA THR A 28 -1.37 15.61 -15.83
C THR A 28 -1.77 14.24 -16.32
N VAL A 29 -1.14 13.76 -17.39
CA VAL A 29 -1.29 12.39 -17.91
C VAL A 29 -0.02 11.60 -17.58
N ILE A 30 -0.21 10.45 -16.93
CA ILE A 30 0.85 9.50 -16.61
C ILE A 30 0.57 8.22 -17.40
N THR A 31 1.60 7.64 -18.02
CA THR A 31 1.50 6.38 -18.76
C THR A 31 1.97 5.20 -17.93
N HIS A 32 1.36 4.06 -18.19
CA HIS A 32 1.87 2.75 -17.76
C HIS A 32 1.90 1.81 -18.97
N PRO A 33 3.04 1.14 -19.21
CA PRO A 33 4.24 1.07 -18.36
C PRO A 33 4.91 2.42 -18.13
N ASP A 34 5.57 2.58 -16.97
CA ASP A 34 6.37 3.78 -16.66
C ASP A 34 7.64 3.83 -17.53
N GLY A 35 7.99 5.01 -18.01
CA GLY A 35 9.17 5.25 -18.84
C GLY A 35 8.93 5.12 -20.35
N PRO A 36 9.93 4.66 -21.15
CA PRO A 36 9.82 4.53 -22.59
C PRO A 36 8.75 3.52 -23.00
N LEU A 37 7.92 3.87 -23.98
CA LEU A 37 6.94 2.96 -24.59
C LEU A 37 7.54 2.28 -25.81
N PHE A 38 7.18 1.00 -26.02
CA PHE A 38 7.64 0.19 -27.13
C PHE A 38 6.46 -0.35 -27.94
N VAL A 39 6.72 -0.64 -29.21
CA VAL A 39 5.73 -1.37 -30.03
C VAL A 39 5.44 -2.72 -29.38
N GLY A 40 4.15 -2.99 -29.16
CA GLY A 40 3.69 -4.18 -28.42
C GLY A 40 3.15 -3.89 -27.03
N ASP A 41 3.38 -2.68 -26.48
CA ASP A 41 2.82 -2.30 -25.19
C ASP A 41 1.29 -2.17 -25.26
N GLN A 42 0.64 -2.61 -24.20
CA GLN A 42 -0.74 -2.26 -23.87
C GLN A 42 -0.71 -1.15 -22.83
N VAL A 43 -1.03 0.08 -23.28
CA VAL A 43 -0.79 1.29 -22.47
C VAL A 43 -2.04 1.68 -21.71
N SER A 44 -1.85 1.92 -20.42
CA SER A 44 -2.84 2.54 -19.52
C SER A 44 -2.50 4.00 -19.27
N PHE A 45 -3.50 4.78 -18.90
CA PHE A 45 -3.32 6.19 -18.54
C PHE A 45 -3.92 6.48 -17.16
N GLU A 46 -3.18 7.21 -16.34
CA GLU A 46 -3.72 7.93 -15.20
C GLU A 46 -3.83 9.41 -15.58
N VAL A 47 -5.02 9.97 -15.47
CA VAL A 47 -5.25 11.40 -15.70
C VAL A 47 -5.63 12.05 -14.39
N LEU A 48 -4.77 12.94 -13.90
CA LEU A 48 -4.94 13.61 -12.61
C LEU A 48 -5.82 14.85 -12.78
N ALA A 49 -6.85 14.97 -11.95
CA ALA A 49 -7.64 16.19 -11.87
C ALA A 49 -6.78 17.34 -11.28
N PRO A 50 -6.98 18.59 -11.74
CA PRO A 50 -6.39 19.74 -11.07
C PRO A 50 -6.84 19.81 -9.61
N ALA A 51 -5.93 20.17 -8.70
CA ALA A 51 -6.18 20.22 -7.26
C ALA A 51 -7.33 21.16 -6.83
N VAL A 52 -7.75 22.07 -7.70
CA VAL A 52 -8.78 23.11 -7.45
C VAL A 52 -10.19 22.66 -7.86
N THR A 53 -10.33 21.55 -8.57
CA THR A 53 -11.67 21.11 -9.02
C THR A 53 -12.26 20.12 -8.03
N ASP A 54 -13.25 20.58 -7.27
CA ASP A 54 -14.16 19.76 -6.46
C ASP A 54 -15.06 18.84 -7.32
N ASP A 55 -14.77 18.75 -8.62
CA ASP A 55 -15.58 18.03 -9.61
C ASP A 55 -15.25 16.54 -9.58
N LYS A 56 -15.92 15.84 -8.65
CA LYS A 56 -15.90 14.37 -8.55
C LYS A 56 -16.76 13.68 -9.62
N THR A 57 -17.38 14.44 -10.53
CA THR A 57 -18.37 13.92 -11.47
C THR A 57 -17.88 13.86 -12.92
N GLY A 58 -16.72 14.41 -13.22
CA GLY A 58 -16.15 14.42 -14.57
C GLY A 58 -15.60 13.07 -15.01
N SER A 59 -15.37 12.94 -16.32
CA SER A 59 -14.70 11.79 -16.93
C SER A 59 -13.71 12.22 -17.99
N ILE A 60 -12.79 11.32 -18.34
CA ILE A 60 -11.83 11.49 -19.43
C ILE A 60 -12.18 10.49 -20.53
N GLU A 61 -12.25 10.96 -21.76
CA GLU A 61 -12.28 10.17 -22.99
C GLU A 61 -10.95 10.33 -23.72
N VAL A 62 -10.39 9.21 -24.21
CA VAL A 62 -9.16 9.19 -24.99
C VAL A 62 -9.45 8.71 -26.41
N THR A 63 -8.98 9.46 -27.41
CA THR A 63 -9.15 9.10 -28.81
C THR A 63 -7.82 9.07 -29.55
N PHE A 64 -7.74 8.19 -30.55
CA PHE A 64 -6.60 8.07 -31.47
C PHE A 64 -7.11 8.03 -32.91
N ASN A 65 -6.63 8.93 -33.76
CA ASN A 65 -7.10 9.07 -35.15
C ASN A 65 -8.64 9.22 -35.28
N GLY A 66 -9.28 9.86 -34.28
CA GLY A 66 -10.73 10.05 -34.24
C GLY A 66 -11.52 8.83 -33.79
N GLN A 67 -10.87 7.75 -33.41
CA GLN A 67 -11.49 6.58 -32.82
C GLN A 67 -11.33 6.64 -31.30
N GLU A 68 -12.42 6.42 -30.56
CA GLU A 68 -12.37 6.29 -29.10
C GLU A 68 -11.61 5.02 -28.72
N LEU A 69 -10.63 5.18 -27.82
CA LEU A 69 -9.88 4.09 -27.20
C LEU A 69 -10.53 3.63 -25.89
N GLY A 70 -11.08 4.57 -25.12
CA GLY A 70 -11.77 4.31 -23.88
C GLY A 70 -12.08 5.58 -23.10
N SER A 71 -12.87 5.41 -22.04
CA SER A 71 -13.23 6.49 -21.11
C SER A 71 -13.24 6.01 -19.66
N ALA A 72 -12.99 6.93 -18.71
CA ALA A 72 -13.04 6.66 -17.28
C ALA A 72 -13.49 7.89 -16.49
N GLY A 73 -14.31 7.68 -15.46
CA GLY A 73 -14.67 8.72 -14.49
C GLY A 73 -13.55 9.00 -13.50
N PHE A 74 -13.57 10.21 -12.94
CA PHE A 74 -12.69 10.53 -11.82
C PHE A 74 -13.16 9.81 -10.55
N ALA A 75 -12.23 9.18 -9.85
CA ALA A 75 -12.46 8.49 -8.58
C ALA A 75 -11.21 8.61 -7.69
N PRO A 76 -11.37 8.49 -6.37
CA PRO A 76 -10.23 8.46 -5.46
C PRO A 76 -9.49 7.11 -5.58
N PHE A 77 -8.18 7.14 -5.79
CA PHE A 77 -7.32 5.96 -5.85
C PHE A 77 -6.06 6.15 -5.00
N GLY A 78 -5.57 5.01 -4.50
CA GLY A 78 -4.28 4.93 -3.84
C GLY A 78 -4.19 5.69 -2.53
N ILE A 79 -2.97 5.90 -2.10
CA ILE A 79 -2.63 6.60 -0.86
C ILE A 79 -3.05 8.06 -0.96
N GLY A 80 -3.69 8.58 0.11
CA GLY A 80 -4.21 9.94 0.11
C GLY A 80 -5.46 10.14 -0.76
N SER A 81 -6.06 9.05 -1.29
CA SER A 81 -7.28 9.12 -2.10
C SER A 81 -7.18 10.12 -3.26
N ARG A 82 -6.06 10.10 -4.00
CA ARG A 82 -5.83 10.98 -5.14
C ARG A 82 -6.93 10.85 -6.18
N ASN A 83 -7.58 11.95 -6.52
CA ASN A 83 -8.65 11.96 -7.51
C ASN A 83 -8.09 11.86 -8.93
N GLN A 84 -8.33 10.73 -9.60
CA GLN A 84 -7.82 10.43 -10.94
C GLN A 84 -8.83 9.65 -11.78
N ALA A 85 -8.72 9.77 -13.11
CA ALA A 85 -9.36 8.87 -14.07
C ALA A 85 -8.32 7.86 -14.55
N THR A 86 -8.60 6.55 -14.34
CA THR A 86 -7.67 5.48 -14.70
C THR A 86 -8.24 4.70 -15.88
N LEU A 87 -7.55 4.75 -17.02
CA LEU A 87 -7.92 4.07 -18.27
C LEU A 87 -7.01 2.86 -18.46
N TRP A 88 -7.51 1.67 -18.21
CA TRP A 88 -6.71 0.45 -18.19
C TRP A 88 -6.54 -0.13 -19.59
N TRP A 89 -5.27 -0.27 -20.05
CA TRP A 89 -4.87 -0.94 -21.30
C TRP A 89 -5.67 -0.51 -22.53
N VAL A 90 -6.00 0.78 -22.61
CA VAL A 90 -6.87 1.31 -23.67
C VAL A 90 -6.14 1.52 -24.98
N TRP A 91 -4.82 1.67 -24.97
CA TRP A 91 -4.04 1.86 -26.19
C TRP A 91 -3.13 0.66 -26.47
N ASP A 92 -3.58 -0.20 -27.39
CA ASP A 92 -2.81 -1.35 -27.90
C ASP A 92 -1.90 -0.89 -29.03
N THR A 93 -0.59 -1.11 -28.87
CA THR A 93 0.43 -0.68 -29.84
C THR A 93 0.99 -1.80 -30.71
N HIS A 94 0.46 -3.02 -30.64
CA HIS A 94 0.99 -4.20 -31.35
C HIS A 94 1.06 -4.02 -32.87
N GLU A 95 0.07 -3.36 -33.47
CA GLU A 95 -0.01 -3.13 -34.92
C GLU A 95 0.65 -1.82 -35.38
N LEU A 96 1.21 -1.06 -34.42
CA LEU A 96 1.85 0.22 -34.71
C LEU A 96 3.32 0.02 -35.10
N LYS A 97 3.91 1.04 -35.72
CA LYS A 97 5.34 1.08 -36.05
C LYS A 97 6.06 2.02 -35.09
N PRO A 98 7.38 1.89 -34.94
CA PRO A 98 8.15 2.89 -34.20
C PRO A 98 7.90 4.30 -34.76
N GLY A 99 7.69 5.29 -33.88
CA GLY A 99 7.37 6.66 -34.26
C GLY A 99 6.74 7.45 -33.13
N SER A 100 6.32 8.68 -33.39
CA SER A 100 5.62 9.50 -32.44
C SER A 100 4.12 9.51 -32.76
N TYR A 101 3.28 9.28 -31.75
CA TYR A 101 1.84 9.21 -31.88
C TYR A 101 1.18 10.25 -31.00
N THR A 102 0.18 10.94 -31.54
CA THR A 102 -0.57 11.96 -30.82
C THR A 102 -1.97 11.41 -30.48
N LEU A 103 -2.29 11.39 -29.19
CA LEU A 103 -3.59 11.05 -28.66
C LEU A 103 -4.31 12.33 -28.23
N THR A 104 -5.63 12.34 -28.36
CA THR A 104 -6.48 13.43 -27.90
C THR A 104 -7.21 12.98 -26.64
N PHE A 105 -7.14 13.79 -25.60
CA PHE A 105 -7.87 13.63 -24.35
C PHE A 105 -8.98 14.68 -24.28
N THR A 106 -10.15 14.26 -23.84
CA THR A 106 -11.32 15.12 -23.67
C THR A 106 -11.86 14.96 -22.26
N ARG A 107 -11.95 16.08 -21.52
CA ARG A 107 -12.63 16.11 -20.23
C ARG A 107 -14.10 16.42 -20.41
N LEU A 108 -14.96 15.57 -19.85
CA LEU A 108 -16.41 15.75 -19.83
C LEU A 108 -16.85 16.22 -18.42
N PRO A 109 -17.92 17.00 -18.28
CA PRO A 109 -18.85 17.43 -19.34
C PRO A 109 -18.46 18.72 -20.09
N ASP A 110 -17.37 19.42 -19.70
CA ASP A 110 -17.00 20.73 -20.25
C ASP A 110 -16.39 20.66 -21.67
N ASN A 111 -16.11 19.47 -22.18
CA ASN A 111 -15.50 19.20 -23.49
C ASN A 111 -14.14 19.89 -23.69
N THR A 112 -13.39 20.09 -22.60
CA THR A 112 -12.02 20.57 -22.69
C THR A 112 -11.13 19.51 -23.33
N THR A 113 -10.48 19.84 -24.44
CA THR A 113 -9.62 18.90 -25.19
C THR A 113 -8.16 19.37 -25.19
N TRP A 114 -7.24 18.41 -25.12
CA TRP A 114 -5.81 18.62 -25.34
C TRP A 114 -5.20 17.39 -26.00
N THR A 115 -3.96 17.50 -26.42
CA THR A 115 -3.25 16.40 -27.07
C THR A 115 -1.93 16.13 -26.37
N GLU A 116 -1.59 14.83 -26.25
CA GLU A 116 -0.29 14.36 -25.78
C GLU A 116 0.41 13.54 -26.87
N SER A 117 1.72 13.63 -26.95
CA SER A 117 2.51 12.91 -27.93
C SER A 117 3.40 11.87 -27.26
N PHE A 118 3.26 10.63 -27.68
CA PHE A 118 3.96 9.47 -27.11
C PHE A 118 4.91 8.86 -28.16
N PRO A 119 6.22 8.85 -27.90
CA PRO A 119 7.17 8.13 -28.74
C PRO A 119 7.05 6.62 -28.48
N LEU A 120 6.90 5.83 -29.54
CA LEU A 120 7.04 4.38 -29.52
C LEU A 120 8.40 3.96 -30.07
N HIS A 121 9.15 3.27 -29.25
CA HIS A 121 10.43 2.67 -29.65
C HIS A 121 10.23 1.31 -30.32
N PRO A 122 11.23 0.80 -31.08
CA PRO A 122 11.19 -0.53 -31.64
C PRO A 122 11.05 -1.63 -30.57
N ALA A 123 10.26 -2.67 -30.85
CA ALA A 123 10.05 -3.79 -29.91
C ALA A 123 11.36 -4.53 -29.54
N ASP A 124 12.34 -4.55 -30.43
CA ASP A 124 13.65 -5.16 -30.17
C ASP A 124 14.55 -4.36 -29.24
N GLN A 125 14.11 -3.19 -28.80
CA GLN A 125 14.80 -2.34 -27.81
C GLN A 125 14.21 -2.46 -26.41
N VAL A 126 13.18 -3.28 -26.21
CA VAL A 126 12.64 -3.56 -24.87
C VAL A 126 13.75 -4.10 -23.97
N PRO A 127 13.97 -3.51 -22.76
CA PRO A 127 15.07 -3.91 -21.91
C PRO A 127 14.86 -5.29 -21.28
N SER A 128 15.97 -6.04 -21.10
CA SER A 128 15.95 -7.28 -20.33
C SER A 128 15.58 -6.99 -18.86
N PRO A 129 14.84 -7.90 -18.16
CA PRO A 129 14.42 -9.23 -18.60
C PRO A 129 13.08 -9.30 -19.31
N GLU A 130 12.42 -8.18 -19.58
CA GLU A 130 11.02 -8.10 -19.99
C GLU A 130 10.67 -8.93 -21.27
N PRO A 131 11.48 -8.96 -22.34
CA PRO A 131 11.12 -9.71 -23.55
C PRO A 131 10.89 -11.21 -23.32
N ASP A 132 11.57 -11.79 -22.32
CA ASP A 132 11.47 -13.22 -21.97
C ASP A 132 10.55 -13.46 -20.75
N ALA A 133 10.06 -12.37 -20.12
CA ALA A 133 9.26 -12.46 -18.92
C ALA A 133 7.81 -12.82 -19.24
N HIS A 134 7.23 -13.68 -18.42
CA HIS A 134 5.83 -14.05 -18.52
C HIS A 134 5.28 -14.52 -17.16
N TRP A 135 3.97 -14.51 -17.03
CA TRP A 135 3.30 -15.03 -15.86
C TRP A 135 3.37 -16.55 -15.82
N VAL A 136 3.72 -17.07 -14.65
CA VAL A 136 3.71 -18.51 -14.33
C VAL A 136 3.03 -18.74 -13.00
N SER A 137 2.69 -19.99 -12.70
CA SER A 137 2.10 -20.35 -11.42
C SER A 137 2.66 -21.64 -10.85
N THR A 138 2.67 -21.72 -9.52
CA THR A 138 2.99 -22.92 -8.75
C THR A 138 1.87 -23.18 -7.77
N THR A 139 1.44 -24.44 -7.63
CA THR A 139 0.37 -24.84 -6.71
C THR A 139 0.97 -25.54 -5.50
N THR A 140 0.50 -25.14 -4.32
CA THR A 140 0.84 -25.74 -3.01
C THR A 140 -0.39 -26.40 -2.37
N VAL A 141 -0.28 -26.78 -1.11
CA VAL A 141 -1.43 -27.34 -0.36
C VAL A 141 -2.52 -26.26 -0.20
N CYS A 142 -2.14 -25.05 0.24
CA CYS A 142 -3.08 -23.98 0.52
C CYS A 142 -3.42 -23.13 -0.72
N CYS A 143 -2.51 -23.04 -1.69
CA CYS A 143 -2.43 -21.83 -2.50
C CYS A 143 -2.08 -22.12 -3.97
N ASN A 144 -2.52 -21.21 -4.87
CA ASN A 144 -1.97 -21.04 -6.20
C ASN A 144 -1.13 -19.75 -6.18
N LEU A 145 0.17 -19.88 -6.42
CA LEU A 145 1.13 -18.78 -6.37
C LEU A 145 1.41 -18.31 -7.80
N TYR A 146 1.10 -17.06 -8.12
CA TYR A 146 1.34 -16.45 -9.42
C TYR A 146 2.50 -15.46 -9.34
N TYR A 147 3.43 -15.53 -10.28
CA TYR A 147 4.61 -14.67 -10.33
C TYR A 147 5.10 -14.49 -11.76
N ILE A 148 5.98 -13.50 -11.97
CA ILE A 148 6.58 -13.23 -13.28
C ILE A 148 7.98 -13.85 -13.29
N THR A 149 8.35 -14.53 -14.41
CA THR A 149 9.69 -15.07 -14.60
C THR A 149 10.74 -13.97 -14.61
N GLY A 150 11.96 -14.28 -14.13
CA GLY A 150 13.06 -13.32 -14.00
C GLY A 150 12.98 -12.42 -12.76
N THR A 151 11.93 -12.56 -11.90
CA THR A 151 11.78 -11.76 -10.69
C THR A 151 12.34 -12.44 -9.43
N ALA A 152 12.45 -11.69 -8.34
CA ALA A 152 12.81 -12.22 -7.03
C ALA A 152 11.85 -13.33 -6.57
N ALA A 153 10.55 -13.22 -6.90
CA ALA A 153 9.56 -14.23 -6.56
C ALA A 153 9.84 -15.58 -7.23
N GLU A 154 10.25 -15.61 -8.52
CA GLU A 154 10.67 -16.84 -9.17
C GLU A 154 11.87 -17.46 -8.47
N ARG A 155 12.90 -16.66 -8.18
CA ARG A 155 14.12 -17.14 -7.50
C ARG A 155 13.80 -17.82 -6.16
N ASP A 156 12.87 -17.26 -5.41
CA ASP A 156 12.59 -17.66 -4.02
C ASP A 156 11.31 -18.49 -3.89
N ILE A 157 10.68 -18.91 -5.00
CA ILE A 157 9.35 -19.54 -5.02
C ILE A 157 9.24 -20.78 -4.13
N ALA A 158 10.31 -21.57 -4.00
CA ALA A 158 10.31 -22.74 -3.13
C ALA A 158 10.20 -22.36 -1.64
N THR A 159 10.82 -21.26 -1.25
CA THR A 159 10.72 -20.72 0.13
C THR A 159 9.35 -20.11 0.36
N LEU A 160 8.86 -19.29 -0.56
CA LEU A 160 7.54 -18.67 -0.50
C LEU A 160 6.41 -19.71 -0.44
N SER A 161 6.53 -20.80 -1.20
CA SER A 161 5.58 -21.91 -1.19
C SER A 161 5.49 -22.59 0.18
N ARG A 162 6.63 -22.87 0.79
CA ARG A 162 6.69 -23.48 2.12
C ARG A 162 6.12 -22.54 3.18
N GLU A 163 6.52 -21.28 3.17
CA GLU A 163 6.03 -20.26 4.09
C GLU A 163 4.51 -20.09 4.01
N ALA A 164 3.97 -20.04 2.80
CA ALA A 164 2.52 -19.95 2.59
C ALA A 164 1.78 -21.15 3.21
N ASP A 165 2.26 -22.39 2.96
CA ASP A 165 1.63 -23.58 3.53
C ASP A 165 1.74 -23.62 5.07
N GLU A 166 2.89 -23.21 5.63
CA GLU A 166 3.13 -23.13 7.07
C GLU A 166 2.18 -22.12 7.73
N GLN A 167 2.11 -20.88 7.19
CA GLN A 167 1.23 -19.86 7.76
C GLN A 167 -0.25 -20.19 7.60
N SER A 168 -0.66 -20.77 6.47
CA SER A 168 -2.03 -21.23 6.27
C SER A 168 -2.45 -22.29 7.30
N ALA A 169 -1.55 -23.23 7.64
CA ALA A 169 -1.82 -24.24 8.66
C ALA A 169 -1.96 -23.63 10.07
N VAL A 170 -1.14 -22.61 10.39
CA VAL A 170 -1.22 -21.89 11.67
C VAL A 170 -2.56 -21.14 11.77
N VAL A 171 -2.92 -20.34 10.74
CA VAL A 171 -4.16 -19.57 10.70
C VAL A 171 -5.38 -20.48 10.75
N SER A 172 -5.38 -21.60 10.00
CA SER A 172 -6.43 -22.62 10.07
C SER A 172 -6.68 -23.12 11.48
N THR A 173 -5.60 -23.36 12.24
CA THR A 173 -5.68 -23.80 13.64
C THR A 173 -6.21 -22.71 14.56
N GLN A 174 -5.73 -21.47 14.41
CA GLN A 174 -6.16 -20.35 15.23
C GLN A 174 -7.64 -19.98 15.00
N MET A 175 -8.08 -19.99 13.73
CA MET A 175 -9.45 -19.68 13.34
C MET A 175 -10.42 -20.85 13.52
N GLY A 176 -9.90 -22.05 13.76
CA GLY A 176 -10.71 -23.26 13.94
C GLY A 176 -11.45 -23.70 12.68
N THR A 177 -10.97 -23.34 11.50
CA THR A 177 -11.60 -23.62 10.21
C THR A 177 -10.59 -24.02 9.15
N SER A 178 -11.06 -24.64 8.07
CA SER A 178 -10.25 -25.00 6.91
C SER A 178 -10.81 -24.36 5.65
N LEU A 179 -9.95 -24.04 4.71
CA LEU A 179 -10.38 -23.45 3.44
C LEU A 179 -11.13 -24.47 2.58
N SER A 180 -12.20 -24.00 1.94
CA SER A 180 -12.98 -24.76 0.94
C SER A 180 -12.27 -24.81 -0.42
N LYS A 181 -11.42 -23.83 -0.71
CA LYS A 181 -10.66 -23.65 -1.97
C LYS A 181 -9.27 -23.10 -1.67
N ARG A 182 -8.34 -23.27 -2.61
CA ARG A 182 -7.02 -22.65 -2.52
C ARG A 182 -7.11 -21.14 -2.65
N MET A 183 -6.25 -20.42 -1.94
CA MET A 183 -6.06 -18.98 -2.09
C MET A 183 -5.21 -18.70 -3.32
N ASP A 184 -5.55 -17.67 -4.07
CA ASP A 184 -4.71 -17.14 -5.15
C ASP A 184 -3.80 -16.05 -4.58
N ILE A 185 -2.48 -16.24 -4.67
CA ILE A 185 -1.47 -15.27 -4.22
C ILE A 185 -0.72 -14.78 -5.45
N VAL A 186 -0.64 -13.46 -5.62
CA VAL A 186 0.01 -12.81 -6.75
C VAL A 186 1.21 -12.02 -6.26
N PHE A 187 2.41 -12.48 -6.61
CA PHE A 187 3.64 -11.77 -6.31
C PHE A 187 3.91 -10.70 -7.36
N MET A 188 4.07 -9.47 -6.91
CA MET A 188 4.34 -8.33 -7.76
C MET A 188 5.73 -7.77 -7.47
N SER A 189 6.48 -7.46 -8.51
CA SER A 189 7.82 -6.88 -8.43
C SER A 189 7.81 -5.36 -8.31
N ARG A 190 6.69 -4.79 -7.86
CA ARG A 190 6.56 -3.38 -7.46
C ARG A 190 5.93 -3.29 -6.08
N VAL A 191 6.18 -2.18 -5.40
CA VAL A 191 5.53 -1.90 -4.12
C VAL A 191 4.06 -1.56 -4.34
N VAL A 192 3.19 -2.08 -3.50
CA VAL A 192 1.75 -1.79 -3.49
C VAL A 192 1.40 -1.09 -2.18
N GLY A 193 1.78 0.15 -2.06
CA GLY A 193 1.40 1.01 -0.93
C GLY A 193 1.63 0.44 0.49
N HIS A 194 1.16 -0.76 0.77
CA HIS A 194 1.17 -1.41 2.10
C HIS A 194 2.00 -2.70 2.17
N GLY A 195 2.61 -3.13 1.08
CA GLY A 195 3.34 -4.40 1.02
C GLY A 195 2.46 -5.61 0.66
N GLY A 196 1.22 -5.65 1.09
CA GLY A 196 0.22 -6.67 0.76
C GLY A 196 -1.20 -6.11 0.73
N PHE A 197 -2.11 -6.86 0.13
CA PHE A 197 -3.53 -6.52 0.07
C PHE A 197 -4.35 -7.78 -0.22
N THR A 198 -5.42 -8.01 0.54
CA THR A 198 -6.38 -9.11 0.31
C THR A 198 -7.68 -8.59 -0.31
N GLY A 199 -8.08 -9.22 -1.43
CA GLY A 199 -9.35 -9.05 -2.09
C GLY A 199 -9.85 -10.40 -2.60
N SER A 200 -10.21 -10.49 -3.88
CA SER A 200 -10.48 -11.79 -4.53
C SER A 200 -9.25 -12.70 -4.63
N SER A 201 -8.07 -12.10 -4.58
CA SER A 201 -6.75 -12.70 -4.48
C SER A 201 -5.94 -11.93 -3.45
N ILE A 202 -4.85 -12.53 -2.97
CA ILE A 202 -3.86 -11.88 -2.12
C ILE A 202 -2.76 -11.32 -3.03
N TYR A 203 -2.49 -10.03 -2.96
CA TYR A 203 -1.44 -9.36 -3.72
C TYR A 203 -0.28 -9.03 -2.79
N VAL A 204 0.94 -9.38 -3.18
CA VAL A 204 2.12 -9.23 -2.35
C VAL A 204 3.23 -8.54 -3.12
N SER A 205 3.75 -7.44 -2.59
CA SER A 205 4.97 -6.81 -3.11
C SER A 205 6.17 -7.67 -2.74
N TYR A 206 6.84 -8.23 -3.75
CA TYR A 206 8.03 -9.06 -3.52
C TYR A 206 9.17 -8.67 -4.48
N LEU A 207 10.16 -7.98 -3.95
CA LEU A 207 11.33 -7.49 -4.66
C LEU A 207 12.52 -7.38 -3.71
N ASP A 208 13.76 -7.42 -4.25
CA ASP A 208 14.99 -7.39 -3.45
C ASP A 208 15.16 -6.11 -2.61
N ASP A 209 14.77 -4.98 -3.17
CA ASP A 209 14.89 -3.66 -2.57
C ASP A 209 13.52 -3.06 -2.21
N ASN A 210 12.73 -3.82 -1.44
CA ASN A 210 11.44 -3.36 -0.94
C ASN A 210 11.62 -2.39 0.23
N TYR A 211 11.26 -1.12 0.05
CA TYR A 211 11.40 -0.10 1.10
C TYR A 211 10.31 -0.21 2.21
N ILE A 212 9.25 -0.96 1.98
CA ILE A 212 8.23 -1.29 3.01
C ILE A 212 8.47 -2.69 3.60
N GLY A 213 9.63 -3.31 3.33
CA GLY A 213 9.90 -4.71 3.59
C GLY A 213 9.39 -5.23 4.92
N ASN A 214 8.42 -6.14 4.84
CA ASN A 214 7.90 -6.90 5.97
C ASN A 214 8.54 -8.30 5.99
N ASP A 215 8.51 -8.93 7.15
CA ASP A 215 8.71 -10.37 7.23
C ASP A 215 7.56 -11.08 6.50
N MET A 216 7.88 -11.95 5.53
CA MET A 216 6.85 -12.63 4.73
C MET A 216 5.94 -13.52 5.57
N SER A 217 6.43 -14.07 6.69
CA SER A 217 5.61 -14.86 7.59
C SER A 217 4.51 -14.02 8.24
N ILE A 218 4.84 -12.82 8.67
CA ILE A 218 3.88 -11.87 9.25
C ILE A 218 2.88 -11.44 8.19
N LEU A 219 3.34 -11.09 6.99
CA LEU A 219 2.48 -10.64 5.91
C LEU A 219 1.51 -11.75 5.48
N PHE A 220 1.98 -12.96 5.23
CA PHE A 220 1.10 -14.07 4.90
C PHE A 220 0.12 -14.39 6.03
N HIS A 221 0.59 -14.37 7.27
CA HIS A 221 -0.28 -14.61 8.41
C HIS A 221 -1.44 -13.61 8.45
N HIS A 222 -1.13 -12.32 8.35
CA HIS A 222 -2.11 -11.24 8.35
C HIS A 222 -3.12 -11.36 7.20
N GLU A 223 -2.63 -11.48 5.96
CA GLU A 223 -3.49 -11.58 4.77
C GLU A 223 -4.33 -12.87 4.75
N PHE A 224 -3.80 -13.97 5.29
CA PHE A 224 -4.55 -15.22 5.38
C PHE A 224 -5.67 -15.13 6.39
N ILE A 225 -5.48 -14.39 7.51
CA ILE A 225 -6.58 -14.16 8.46
C ILE A 225 -7.76 -13.51 7.74
N HIS A 226 -7.54 -12.49 6.92
CA HIS A 226 -8.62 -11.88 6.15
C HIS A 226 -9.34 -12.88 5.25
N PHE A 227 -8.58 -13.76 4.59
CA PHE A 227 -9.18 -14.76 3.71
C PHE A 227 -9.99 -15.81 4.49
N TYR A 228 -9.45 -16.35 5.60
CA TYR A 228 -10.15 -17.26 6.47
C TYR A 228 -11.36 -16.60 7.16
N ASP A 229 -11.22 -15.35 7.52
CA ASP A 229 -12.28 -14.53 8.13
C ASP A 229 -13.47 -14.35 7.19
N SER A 230 -13.21 -14.10 5.91
CA SER A 230 -14.24 -14.02 4.88
C SER A 230 -14.99 -15.36 4.65
N GLU A 231 -14.30 -16.50 4.78
CA GLU A 231 -14.92 -17.84 4.68
C GLU A 231 -15.83 -18.16 5.90
N LEU A 232 -15.47 -17.66 7.08
CA LEU A 232 -16.31 -17.79 8.28
C LEU A 232 -17.56 -16.90 8.21
N GLY A 233 -17.48 -15.80 7.46
CA GLY A 233 -18.58 -14.87 7.25
C GLY A 233 -18.92 -14.03 8.47
N GLY A 234 -19.98 -13.27 8.35
CA GLY A 234 -20.55 -12.36 9.33
C GLY A 234 -21.57 -11.45 8.63
N ASP A 235 -22.48 -10.82 9.38
CA ASP A 235 -23.47 -9.92 8.79
C ASP A 235 -22.80 -8.65 8.24
N TYR A 236 -21.87 -8.10 9.04
CA TYR A 236 -20.98 -7.01 8.66
C TYR A 236 -19.69 -7.13 9.47
N LEU A 237 -18.55 -6.94 8.83
CA LEU A 237 -17.22 -7.00 9.45
C LEU A 237 -16.63 -5.58 9.46
N PRO A 238 -16.74 -4.81 10.55
CA PRO A 238 -16.18 -3.46 10.63
C PRO A 238 -14.67 -3.48 10.42
N THR A 239 -14.13 -2.62 9.55
CA THR A 239 -12.71 -2.56 9.19
C THR A 239 -11.80 -2.52 10.43
N MET A 240 -12.12 -1.69 11.43
CA MET A 240 -11.37 -1.62 12.68
C MET A 240 -11.22 -2.99 13.37
N LEU A 241 -12.29 -3.78 13.43
CA LEU A 241 -12.26 -5.10 14.09
C LEU A 241 -11.66 -6.16 13.17
N GLN A 242 -11.86 -6.06 11.87
CA GLN A 242 -11.28 -6.99 10.88
C GLN A 242 -9.75 -6.87 10.85
N GLU A 243 -9.22 -5.65 10.75
CA GLU A 243 -7.79 -5.39 10.81
C GLU A 243 -7.23 -5.68 12.22
N GLY A 244 -7.99 -5.32 13.25
CA GLY A 244 -7.64 -5.62 14.64
C GLY A 244 -7.52 -7.11 14.91
N LEU A 245 -8.41 -7.95 14.35
CA LEU A 245 -8.34 -9.41 14.44
C LEU A 245 -7.08 -9.95 13.75
N ALA A 246 -6.77 -9.43 12.55
CA ALA A 246 -5.57 -9.83 11.82
C ALA A 246 -4.30 -9.48 12.60
N VAL A 247 -4.19 -8.26 13.14
CA VAL A 247 -3.05 -7.83 13.98
C VAL A 247 -2.96 -8.63 15.27
N TYR A 248 -4.08 -8.89 15.94
CA TYR A 248 -4.12 -9.68 17.18
C TYR A 248 -3.61 -11.11 16.96
N LEU A 249 -4.13 -11.82 15.95
CA LEU A 249 -3.74 -13.21 15.69
C LEU A 249 -2.33 -13.34 15.14
N THR A 250 -1.86 -12.35 14.36
CA THR A 250 -0.48 -12.30 13.86
C THR A 250 0.51 -11.94 14.98
N GLY A 251 0.06 -11.25 16.03
CA GLY A 251 0.90 -10.76 17.12
C GLY A 251 1.68 -9.51 16.76
N GLY A 252 1.14 -8.69 15.87
CA GLY A 252 1.68 -7.42 15.39
C GLY A 252 1.33 -7.16 13.93
N HIS A 253 1.55 -5.95 13.44
CA HIS A 253 1.29 -5.57 12.06
C HIS A 253 2.58 -5.49 11.22
N PHE A 254 3.51 -4.68 11.65
CA PHE A 254 4.79 -4.46 10.96
C PHE A 254 5.86 -5.45 11.39
N LYS A 255 5.84 -5.85 12.65
CA LYS A 255 6.74 -6.81 13.29
C LYS A 255 6.04 -7.45 14.50
N PRO A 256 6.53 -8.58 15.03
CA PRO A 256 6.02 -9.13 16.28
C PRO A 256 6.19 -8.11 17.41
N GLU A 257 5.11 -7.86 18.16
CA GLU A 257 5.10 -6.82 19.20
C GLU A 257 4.09 -7.12 20.31
N PRO A 258 4.38 -6.71 21.56
CA PRO A 258 3.43 -6.82 22.67
C PRO A 258 2.35 -5.75 22.53
N LEU A 259 1.18 -6.11 22.00
CA LEU A 259 0.13 -5.16 21.61
C LEU A 259 -0.29 -4.23 22.76
N GLY A 260 -0.59 -4.77 23.95
CA GLY A 260 -1.03 -3.95 25.09
C GLY A 260 0.00 -2.91 25.55
N PRO A 261 1.23 -3.29 25.91
CA PRO A 261 2.29 -2.34 26.28
C PRO A 261 2.62 -1.33 25.19
N ARG A 262 2.62 -1.78 23.92
CA ARG A 262 2.93 -0.90 22.77
C ARG A 262 1.81 0.11 22.53
N ALA A 263 0.53 -0.28 22.60
CA ALA A 263 -0.60 0.64 22.51
C ALA A 263 -0.66 1.62 23.71
N ALA A 264 -0.28 1.15 24.91
CA ALA A 264 -0.14 2.03 26.06
C ALA A 264 0.91 3.14 25.85
N ALA A 265 1.98 2.85 25.12
CA ALA A 265 2.98 3.86 24.78
C ALA A 265 2.42 5.01 23.91
N LEU A 266 1.32 4.80 23.17
CA LEU A 266 0.64 5.88 22.45
C LEU A 266 0.11 6.96 23.39
N LEU A 267 -0.37 6.58 24.59
CA LEU A 267 -0.80 7.54 25.61
C LEU A 267 0.35 8.43 26.06
N ASP A 268 1.51 7.82 26.31
CA ASP A 268 2.72 8.56 26.72
C ASP A 268 3.24 9.50 25.61
N LEU A 269 3.06 9.12 24.35
CA LEU A 269 3.44 9.91 23.19
C LEU A 269 2.41 10.97 22.79
N GLY A 270 1.21 10.93 23.38
CA GLY A 270 0.08 11.81 22.99
C GLY A 270 -0.43 11.51 21.58
N SER A 271 -0.27 10.28 21.11
CA SER A 271 -0.60 9.83 19.75
C SER A 271 -1.83 8.90 19.72
N TYR A 272 -2.50 8.65 20.83
CA TYR A 272 -3.73 7.87 20.88
C TYR A 272 -4.84 8.51 20.02
N ILE A 273 -5.49 7.70 19.21
CA ILE A 273 -6.63 8.09 18.36
C ILE A 273 -7.92 7.57 19.00
N PRO A 274 -8.97 8.42 19.21
CA PRO A 274 -10.23 7.95 19.75
C PRO A 274 -10.81 6.79 18.94
N LEU A 275 -11.32 5.75 19.62
CA LEU A 275 -11.86 4.54 18.97
C LEU A 275 -12.99 4.85 17.98
N THR A 276 -13.82 5.87 18.27
CA THR A 276 -14.87 6.34 17.35
C THR A 276 -14.29 6.84 16.02
N THR A 277 -13.16 7.53 16.07
CA THR A 277 -12.46 8.02 14.88
C THR A 277 -11.92 6.85 14.04
N ILE A 278 -11.30 5.86 14.70
CA ILE A 278 -10.78 4.66 14.01
C ILE A 278 -11.93 3.82 13.44
N ALA A 279 -13.05 3.69 14.16
CA ALA A 279 -14.20 2.94 13.69
C ALA A 279 -14.84 3.54 12.44
N ASP A 280 -14.95 4.87 12.39
CA ASP A 280 -15.64 5.57 11.30
C ASP A 280 -14.74 5.89 10.11
N ASP A 281 -13.41 5.96 10.30
CA ASP A 281 -12.46 6.38 9.25
C ASP A 281 -11.07 5.75 9.41
N PHE A 282 -11.00 4.41 9.35
CA PHE A 282 -9.79 3.63 9.65
C PHE A 282 -8.59 3.98 8.76
N TYR A 283 -8.76 3.89 7.43
CA TYR A 283 -7.63 3.97 6.49
C TYR A 283 -7.06 5.39 6.29
N ASN A 284 -7.77 6.43 6.72
CA ASN A 284 -7.26 7.79 6.70
C ASN A 284 -6.48 8.17 7.97
N GLN A 285 -6.45 7.29 8.98
CA GLN A 285 -5.65 7.48 10.17
C GLN A 285 -4.17 7.19 9.91
N GLN A 286 -3.31 7.59 10.85
CA GLN A 286 -1.90 7.20 10.79
C GLN A 286 -1.77 5.67 10.80
N HIS A 287 -1.10 5.14 9.78
CA HIS A 287 -1.14 3.72 9.44
C HIS A 287 -0.78 2.80 10.61
N ASP A 288 0.40 3.00 11.22
CA ASP A 288 0.88 2.12 12.29
C ASP A 288 0.02 2.24 13.57
N ILE A 289 -0.48 3.44 13.86
CA ILE A 289 -1.30 3.70 15.07
C ILE A 289 -2.66 2.99 14.96
N ALA A 290 -3.37 3.14 13.84
CA ALA A 290 -4.70 2.58 13.69
C ALA A 290 -4.68 1.04 13.78
N TYR A 291 -3.73 0.38 13.12
CA TYR A 291 -3.57 -1.07 13.20
C TYR A 291 -3.18 -1.55 14.60
N LEU A 292 -2.25 -0.85 15.27
CA LEU A 292 -1.84 -1.18 16.63
C LEU A 292 -2.99 -1.05 17.62
N GLU A 293 -3.74 0.06 17.57
CA GLU A 293 -4.89 0.28 18.47
C GLU A 293 -5.99 -0.74 18.23
N ALA A 294 -6.32 -1.03 16.98
CA ALA A 294 -7.30 -2.04 16.62
C ALA A 294 -6.90 -3.44 17.13
N GLY A 295 -5.64 -3.84 16.92
CA GLY A 295 -5.11 -5.11 17.41
C GLY A 295 -5.10 -5.21 18.94
N ALA A 296 -4.71 -4.12 19.63
CA ALA A 296 -4.71 -4.06 21.08
C ALA A 296 -6.14 -4.03 21.67
N LEU A 297 -7.10 -3.41 20.96
CA LEU A 297 -8.51 -3.47 21.34
C LEU A 297 -9.07 -4.89 21.24
N VAL A 298 -8.79 -5.60 20.15
CA VAL A 298 -9.21 -7.01 20.00
C VAL A 298 -8.56 -7.87 21.08
N ASN A 299 -7.27 -7.67 21.37
CA ASN A 299 -6.60 -8.35 22.48
C ASN A 299 -7.31 -8.09 23.82
N TYR A 300 -7.64 -6.83 24.12
CA TYR A 300 -8.38 -6.46 25.34
C TYR A 300 -9.75 -7.14 25.41
N LEU A 301 -10.53 -7.14 24.32
CA LEU A 301 -11.84 -7.77 24.26
C LEU A 301 -11.74 -9.29 24.50
N VAL A 302 -10.78 -9.95 23.88
CA VAL A 302 -10.54 -11.40 24.04
C VAL A 302 -10.05 -11.74 25.44
N GLU A 303 -9.16 -10.95 26.03
CA GLU A 303 -8.70 -11.14 27.41
C GLU A 303 -9.84 -10.94 28.44
N THR A 304 -10.72 -9.96 28.19
CA THR A 304 -11.77 -9.59 29.13
C THR A 304 -13.00 -10.49 29.05
N TYR A 305 -13.46 -10.80 27.84
CA TYR A 305 -14.72 -11.53 27.62
C TYR A 305 -14.53 -12.94 27.08
N GLY A 306 -13.34 -13.29 26.64
CA GLY A 306 -13.00 -14.56 26.03
C GLY A 306 -13.26 -14.61 24.53
N TRP A 307 -12.53 -15.50 23.85
CA TRP A 307 -12.59 -15.65 22.39
C TRP A 307 -14.01 -15.92 21.85
N ASN A 308 -14.77 -16.79 22.50
CA ASN A 308 -16.10 -17.16 22.00
C ASN A 308 -17.06 -15.97 22.02
N ALA A 309 -17.07 -15.18 23.11
CA ALA A 309 -17.92 -14.01 23.24
C ALA A 309 -17.50 -12.92 22.23
N PHE A 310 -16.21 -12.69 22.06
CA PHE A 310 -15.71 -11.77 21.03
C PHE A 310 -16.12 -12.21 19.62
N ASN A 311 -15.93 -13.50 19.28
CA ASN A 311 -16.26 -13.99 17.96
C ASN A 311 -17.78 -13.94 17.67
N GLU A 312 -18.63 -14.23 18.66
CA GLU A 312 -20.09 -14.09 18.54
C GLU A 312 -20.46 -12.61 18.30
N PHE A 313 -19.97 -11.70 19.12
CA PHE A 313 -20.15 -10.26 18.92
C PHE A 313 -19.72 -9.82 17.51
N TYR A 314 -18.49 -10.14 17.13
CA TYR A 314 -17.91 -9.72 15.86
C TYR A 314 -18.70 -10.21 14.63
N ARG A 315 -19.24 -11.45 14.67
CA ARG A 315 -19.98 -12.05 13.53
C ARG A 315 -21.43 -11.56 13.40
N THR A 316 -21.98 -10.95 14.42
CA THR A 316 -23.39 -10.54 14.47
C THR A 316 -23.57 -9.03 14.40
N ILE A 317 -22.52 -8.25 14.18
CA ILE A 317 -22.60 -6.80 13.98
C ILE A 317 -23.39 -6.51 12.70
N PRO A 318 -24.51 -5.76 12.75
CA PRO A 318 -25.30 -5.47 11.56
C PRO A 318 -24.64 -4.42 10.65
N ALA A 319 -24.98 -4.43 9.37
CA ALA A 319 -24.49 -3.44 8.41
C ALA A 319 -24.96 -2.01 8.76
N PRO A 320 -24.11 -1.00 8.62
CA PRO A 320 -24.42 0.38 8.97
C PRO A 320 -25.24 1.09 7.86
N GLU A 321 -26.50 0.69 7.62
CA GLU A 321 -27.33 1.16 6.49
C GLU A 321 -27.28 2.67 6.24
N SER A 322 -27.48 3.49 7.29
CA SER A 322 -27.47 4.97 7.22
C SER A 322 -26.82 5.62 8.45
N GLN A 323 -26.20 4.82 9.29
CA GLN A 323 -25.54 5.24 10.52
C GLN A 323 -24.02 5.23 10.34
N THR A 324 -23.28 5.78 11.31
CA THR A 324 -21.83 5.59 11.38
C THR A 324 -21.50 4.19 11.89
N VAL A 325 -20.32 3.69 11.59
CA VAL A 325 -19.85 2.39 12.11
C VAL A 325 -19.79 2.41 13.63
N SER A 326 -19.34 3.52 14.22
CA SER A 326 -19.30 3.72 15.66
C SER A 326 -20.68 3.60 16.34
N ALA A 327 -21.75 4.11 15.71
CA ALA A 327 -23.12 4.01 16.23
C ALA A 327 -23.65 2.56 16.16
N VAL A 328 -23.31 1.82 15.12
CA VAL A 328 -23.67 0.40 15.00
C VAL A 328 -22.92 -0.43 16.04
N LEU A 329 -21.62 -0.14 16.25
CA LEU A 329 -20.82 -0.78 17.29
C LEU A 329 -21.35 -0.50 18.69
N ASP A 330 -21.84 0.71 18.96
CA ASP A 330 -22.44 1.09 20.25
C ASP A 330 -23.63 0.16 20.56
N THR A 331 -24.56 -0.01 19.62
CA THR A 331 -25.71 -0.90 19.77
C THR A 331 -25.29 -2.37 19.97
N ALA A 332 -24.36 -2.85 19.15
CA ALA A 332 -23.89 -4.24 19.25
C ALA A 332 -23.16 -4.54 20.57
N LEU A 333 -22.43 -3.57 21.10
CA LEU A 333 -21.76 -3.68 22.41
C LEU A 333 -22.76 -3.71 23.56
N GLU A 334 -23.83 -2.89 23.51
CA GLU A 334 -24.91 -2.94 24.51
C GLU A 334 -25.60 -4.31 24.51
N ASP A 335 -25.90 -4.85 23.32
CA ASP A 335 -26.58 -6.14 23.18
C ASP A 335 -25.74 -7.34 23.67
N HIS A 336 -24.42 -7.32 23.39
CA HIS A 336 -23.53 -8.46 23.72
C HIS A 336 -22.84 -8.34 25.08
N PHE A 337 -22.44 -7.14 25.49
CA PHE A 337 -21.63 -6.93 26.68
C PHE A 337 -22.26 -6.00 27.70
N GLY A 338 -23.41 -5.38 27.38
CA GLY A 338 -24.14 -4.48 28.30
C GLY A 338 -23.41 -3.17 28.57
N LEU A 339 -22.61 -2.67 27.63
CA LEU A 339 -21.88 -1.41 27.75
C LEU A 339 -21.92 -0.61 26.46
N SER A 340 -21.90 0.72 26.58
CA SER A 340 -21.80 1.61 25.44
C SER A 340 -20.39 1.63 24.83
N PHE A 341 -20.25 2.14 23.61
CA PHE A 341 -18.95 2.30 22.98
C PHE A 341 -18.03 3.26 23.75
N ALA A 342 -18.62 4.29 24.38
CA ALA A 342 -17.89 5.22 25.25
C ALA A 342 -17.44 4.55 26.58
N ASP A 343 -18.24 3.65 27.15
CA ASP A 343 -17.84 2.86 28.32
C ASP A 343 -16.72 1.86 27.95
N LEU A 344 -16.79 1.23 26.76
CA LEU A 344 -15.72 0.39 26.25
C LEU A 344 -14.42 1.18 26.15
N GLU A 345 -14.43 2.35 25.50
CA GLU A 345 -13.22 3.18 25.35
C GLU A 345 -12.66 3.60 26.72
N THR A 346 -13.53 3.96 27.67
CA THR A 346 -13.11 4.28 29.04
C THR A 346 -12.42 3.10 29.71
N ALA A 347 -12.99 1.91 29.61
CA ALA A 347 -12.41 0.69 30.19
C ALA A 347 -11.10 0.29 29.47
N TYR A 348 -11.06 0.42 28.16
CA TYR A 348 -9.87 0.15 27.35
C TYR A 348 -8.72 1.13 27.69
N LEU A 349 -8.99 2.41 27.86
CA LEU A 349 -8.00 3.39 28.31
C LEU A 349 -7.45 3.05 29.70
N ALA A 350 -8.32 2.62 30.63
CA ALA A 350 -7.87 2.17 31.95
C ALA A 350 -6.99 0.90 31.85
N TYR A 351 -7.33 -0.03 30.96
CA TYR A 351 -6.49 -1.20 30.66
C TYR A 351 -5.12 -0.77 30.13
N LEU A 352 -5.06 0.13 29.12
CA LEU A 352 -3.80 0.63 28.58
C LEU A 352 -2.94 1.32 29.63
N GLN A 353 -3.54 2.16 30.50
CA GLN A 353 -2.84 2.82 31.61
C GLN A 353 -2.24 1.84 32.63
N SER A 354 -2.78 0.64 32.72
CA SER A 354 -2.25 -0.41 33.60
C SER A 354 -1.08 -1.20 33.00
N GLN A 355 -0.83 -1.08 31.70
CA GLN A 355 0.22 -1.82 31.02
C GLN A 355 1.62 -1.26 31.33
N PRO A 356 2.63 -2.12 31.53
CA PRO A 356 3.99 -1.65 31.72
C PRO A 356 4.56 -1.14 30.38
N VAL A 357 5.07 0.09 30.37
CA VAL A 357 5.71 0.70 29.20
C VAL A 357 7.17 0.98 29.47
N THR A 358 8.06 0.42 28.66
CA THR A 358 9.49 0.65 28.75
C THR A 358 9.93 1.82 27.87
N GLN A 359 11.13 2.36 28.13
CA GLN A 359 11.70 3.41 27.28
C GLN A 359 12.00 2.90 25.87
N ASP A 360 12.38 1.62 25.73
CA ASP A 360 12.61 0.99 24.42
C ASP A 360 11.34 0.93 23.59
N GLU A 361 10.22 0.54 24.19
CA GLU A 361 8.91 0.51 23.51
C GLU A 361 8.47 1.89 23.02
N ARG A 362 8.66 2.93 23.84
CA ARG A 362 8.39 4.32 23.42
C ARG A 362 9.26 4.74 22.24
N SER A 363 10.56 4.49 22.32
CA SER A 363 11.49 4.86 21.25
C SER A 363 11.22 4.11 19.97
N ASP A 364 10.95 2.82 20.06
CA ASP A 364 10.63 1.96 18.94
C ASP A 364 9.33 2.41 18.26
N LEU A 365 8.26 2.63 19.04
CA LEU A 365 6.98 3.08 18.51
C LEU A 365 7.09 4.47 17.88
N GLN A 366 7.73 5.43 18.53
CA GLN A 366 7.93 6.77 17.99
C GLN A 366 8.65 6.74 16.65
N LEU A 367 9.66 5.90 16.51
CA LEU A 367 10.42 5.77 15.26
C LEU A 367 9.66 4.99 14.20
N THR A 368 8.85 3.99 14.58
CA THR A 368 7.97 3.27 13.63
C THR A 368 6.94 4.22 13.04
N ILE A 369 6.29 5.04 13.86
CA ILE A 369 5.35 6.10 13.39
C ILE A 369 6.07 7.05 12.42
N ALA A 370 7.24 7.57 12.80
CA ALA A 370 8.02 8.48 11.96
C ALA A 370 8.48 7.83 10.64
N PHE A 371 8.77 6.52 10.67
CA PHE A 371 9.10 5.75 9.47
C PHE A 371 7.92 5.69 8.50
N PHE A 372 6.74 5.29 8.97
CA PHE A 372 5.54 5.21 8.12
C PHE A 372 5.10 6.59 7.61
N ASP A 373 5.17 7.65 8.43
CA ASP A 373 4.90 9.01 7.96
C ASP A 373 5.87 9.42 6.83
N THR A 374 7.14 9.03 6.95
CA THR A 374 8.14 9.30 5.91
C THR A 374 7.88 8.48 4.65
N VAL A 375 7.50 7.21 4.79
CA VAL A 375 7.08 6.33 3.68
C VAL A 375 5.88 6.93 2.95
N ARG A 376 4.84 7.35 3.66
CA ARG A 376 3.64 7.95 3.05
C ARG A 376 3.97 9.21 2.28
N ARG A 377 4.76 10.11 2.85
CA ARG A 377 5.23 11.32 2.14
C ARG A 377 6.00 10.99 0.86
N TYR A 378 6.85 9.97 0.90
CA TYR A 378 7.57 9.50 -0.28
C TYR A 378 6.60 8.94 -1.34
N GLN A 379 5.68 8.09 -0.94
CA GLN A 379 4.70 7.46 -1.81
C GLN A 379 3.80 8.50 -2.51
N GLU A 380 3.26 9.43 -1.75
CA GLU A 380 2.40 10.49 -2.29
C GLU A 380 3.13 11.39 -3.31
N ALA A 381 4.40 11.67 -3.06
CA ALA A 381 5.16 12.61 -3.86
C ALA A 381 5.83 11.99 -5.09
N LEU A 382 6.33 10.76 -4.99
CA LEU A 382 7.31 10.23 -5.94
C LEU A 382 7.06 8.79 -6.38
N ASP A 383 6.25 7.98 -5.66
CA ASP A 383 6.02 6.59 -6.04
C ASP A 383 4.73 6.42 -6.84
N PRO A 384 4.80 6.26 -8.18
CA PRO A 384 3.60 6.05 -8.99
C PRO A 384 2.88 4.73 -8.64
N SER A 385 3.58 3.72 -8.10
CA SER A 385 2.96 2.44 -7.74
C SER A 385 1.94 2.57 -6.59
N ALA A 386 2.09 3.60 -5.75
CA ALA A 386 1.16 3.89 -4.66
C ALA A 386 -0.25 4.28 -5.14
N TYR A 387 -0.39 4.65 -6.41
CA TYR A 387 -1.66 5.04 -7.02
C TYR A 387 -2.13 4.06 -8.07
N PHE A 388 -1.30 3.76 -9.04
CA PHE A 388 -1.69 2.97 -10.20
C PHE A 388 -1.96 1.50 -9.88
N LEU A 389 -1.07 0.84 -9.14
CA LEU A 389 -1.26 -0.57 -8.80
C LEU A 389 -2.51 -0.80 -7.95
N THR A 390 -2.85 0.13 -7.06
CA THR A 390 -4.09 0.06 -6.29
C THR A 390 -5.34 0.08 -7.19
N ALA A 391 -5.31 0.85 -8.28
CA ALA A 391 -6.38 0.83 -9.27
C ALA A 391 -6.46 -0.50 -10.06
N TRP A 392 -5.38 -1.25 -10.15
CA TRP A 392 -5.28 -2.52 -10.88
C TRP A 392 -5.71 -3.75 -10.09
N LEU A 393 -5.61 -3.70 -8.77
CA LEU A 393 -5.94 -4.86 -7.92
C LEU A 393 -7.32 -5.47 -8.20
N PRO A 394 -8.36 -4.70 -8.54
CA PRO A 394 -9.68 -5.26 -8.89
C PRO A 394 -9.67 -6.16 -10.13
N ASP A 395 -8.72 -5.98 -11.07
CA ASP A 395 -8.63 -6.75 -12.33
C ASP A 395 -7.32 -7.56 -12.45
N GLY A 396 -6.83 -8.09 -11.32
CA GLY A 396 -5.57 -8.85 -11.29
C GLY A 396 -5.55 -10.10 -12.19
N SER A 397 -6.69 -10.78 -12.37
CA SER A 397 -6.78 -11.90 -13.30
C SER A 397 -6.69 -11.45 -14.77
N GLY A 398 -7.25 -10.30 -15.09
CA GLY A 398 -7.18 -9.70 -16.42
C GLY A 398 -5.75 -9.37 -16.85
N MET A 399 -4.91 -8.91 -15.93
CA MET A 399 -3.49 -8.67 -16.19
C MET A 399 -2.76 -9.96 -16.61
N ARG A 400 -2.98 -11.04 -15.86
CA ARG A 400 -2.38 -12.35 -16.16
C ARG A 400 -2.88 -12.92 -17.49
N GLN A 401 -4.19 -12.81 -17.76
CA GLN A 401 -4.80 -13.28 -19.02
C GLN A 401 -4.27 -12.51 -20.23
N ARG A 402 -3.97 -11.23 -20.09
CA ARG A 402 -3.39 -10.37 -21.13
C ARG A 402 -1.89 -10.54 -21.27
N GLY A 403 -1.23 -11.23 -20.35
CA GLY A 403 0.21 -11.39 -20.33
C GLY A 403 0.97 -10.09 -20.02
N ILE A 404 0.34 -9.13 -19.35
CA ILE A 404 0.97 -7.84 -19.04
C ILE A 404 2.03 -8.04 -17.97
N VAL A 405 3.27 -7.73 -18.31
CA VAL A 405 4.45 -7.79 -17.42
C VAL A 405 5.18 -6.45 -17.34
N ALA A 406 5.11 -5.65 -18.39
CA ALA A 406 5.82 -4.39 -18.54
C ALA A 406 5.57 -3.44 -17.35
N ASP A 407 4.32 -3.32 -16.92
CA ASP A 407 3.91 -2.46 -15.82
C ASP A 407 4.53 -2.82 -14.46
N PHE A 408 5.01 -4.05 -14.32
CA PHE A 408 5.68 -4.55 -13.11
C PHE A 408 7.19 -4.56 -13.21
N LEU A 409 7.75 -4.62 -14.42
CA LEU A 409 9.18 -4.74 -14.65
C LEU A 409 9.85 -3.40 -14.99
N ARG A 410 9.09 -2.45 -15.56
CA ARG A 410 9.58 -1.10 -15.81
C ARG A 410 9.34 -0.22 -14.60
N HIS A 411 10.41 0.28 -14.01
CA HIS A 411 10.40 1.21 -12.89
C HIS A 411 10.99 2.54 -13.34
N SER A 412 10.55 3.61 -12.69
CA SER A 412 11.23 4.88 -12.83
C SER A 412 12.70 4.73 -12.44
N GLU A 413 13.62 5.07 -13.36
CA GLU A 413 15.06 5.07 -13.10
C GLU A 413 15.55 6.38 -12.47
N ARG A 414 14.65 7.19 -11.95
CA ARG A 414 14.99 8.48 -11.33
C ARG A 414 15.94 8.25 -10.16
N TRP A 415 17.02 9.01 -10.13
CA TRP A 415 18.05 8.92 -9.09
C TRP A 415 17.53 9.29 -7.70
N ASP A 416 16.56 10.22 -7.64
CA ASP A 416 15.92 10.69 -6.41
C ASP A 416 15.07 9.58 -5.75
N ASN A 417 14.29 8.82 -6.53
CA ASN A 417 13.57 7.64 -6.05
C ASN A 417 14.54 6.62 -5.47
N ARG A 418 15.57 6.23 -6.23
CA ARG A 418 16.56 5.24 -5.78
C ARG A 418 17.28 5.66 -4.50
N LEU A 419 17.62 6.95 -4.37
CA LEU A 419 18.26 7.47 -3.17
C LEU A 419 17.33 7.40 -1.96
N LEU A 420 16.09 7.86 -2.10
CA LEU A 420 15.11 7.88 -1.02
C LEU A 420 14.72 6.47 -0.60
N GLU A 421 14.48 5.57 -1.53
CA GLU A 421 14.21 4.16 -1.24
C GLU A 421 15.36 3.49 -0.51
N SER A 422 16.61 3.72 -0.93
CA SER A 422 17.79 3.21 -0.23
C SER A 422 17.88 3.70 1.22
N LEU A 423 17.49 4.95 1.48
CA LEU A 423 17.45 5.50 2.83
C LEU A 423 16.30 4.91 3.65
N LEU A 424 15.13 4.70 3.06
CA LEU A 424 14.00 4.03 3.71
C LEU A 424 14.34 2.58 4.05
N ILE A 425 14.91 1.82 3.11
CA ILE A 425 15.39 0.44 3.36
C ILE A 425 16.41 0.41 4.51
N ARG A 426 17.34 1.36 4.52
CA ARG A 426 18.33 1.47 5.59
C ARG A 426 17.66 1.76 6.93
N SER A 427 16.77 2.75 7.00
CA SER A 427 16.06 3.11 8.22
C SER A 427 15.23 1.94 8.75
N ASN A 428 14.56 1.19 7.85
CA ASN A 428 13.82 -0.01 8.18
C ASN A 428 14.72 -1.06 8.85
N ARG A 429 15.88 -1.38 8.26
CA ARG A 429 16.85 -2.33 8.82
C ARG A 429 17.39 -1.87 10.19
N GLU A 430 17.70 -0.57 10.34
CA GLU A 430 18.13 0.01 11.60
C GLU A 430 17.05 -0.09 12.68
N LEU A 431 15.77 0.15 12.33
CA LEU A 431 14.62 0.01 13.21
C LEU A 431 14.41 -1.45 13.66
N PHE A 432 14.44 -2.41 12.73
CA PHE A 432 14.34 -3.83 13.06
C PHE A 432 15.47 -4.34 13.96
N SER A 433 16.68 -3.82 13.77
CA SER A 433 17.84 -4.14 14.62
C SER A 433 17.88 -3.37 15.94
N ARG A 434 16.88 -2.53 16.24
CA ARG A 434 16.79 -1.64 17.39
C ARG A 434 17.93 -0.61 17.48
N ASP A 435 18.53 -0.26 16.34
CA ASP A 435 19.52 0.82 16.26
C ASP A 435 18.78 2.17 16.08
N TYR A 436 18.10 2.59 17.14
CA TYR A 436 17.24 3.76 17.16
C TYR A 436 17.96 5.06 16.84
N ILE A 437 19.22 5.19 17.27
CA ILE A 437 20.01 6.40 17.00
C ILE A 437 20.29 6.57 15.50
N ASN A 438 20.65 5.50 14.83
CA ASN A 438 20.91 5.56 13.39
C ASN A 438 19.62 5.66 12.60
N SER A 439 18.57 4.93 12.97
CA SER A 439 17.25 5.02 12.33
C SER A 439 16.70 6.45 12.38
N GLU A 440 16.72 7.11 13.55
CA GLU A 440 16.31 8.52 13.68
C GLU A 440 17.14 9.46 12.78
N ARG A 441 18.46 9.24 12.72
CA ARG A 441 19.35 10.04 11.87
C ARG A 441 19.01 9.82 10.39
N THR A 442 18.80 8.59 9.96
CA THR A 442 18.46 8.24 8.58
C THR A 442 17.12 8.84 8.20
N LEU A 443 16.08 8.74 9.04
CA LEU A 443 14.78 9.35 8.81
C LEU A 443 14.85 10.89 8.70
N ARG A 444 15.64 11.55 9.56
CA ARG A 444 15.84 13.00 9.45
C ARG A 444 16.48 13.40 8.12
N TRP A 445 17.47 12.63 7.63
CA TRP A 445 18.05 12.86 6.31
C TRP A 445 17.06 12.62 5.18
N THR A 446 16.28 11.55 5.24
CA THR A 446 15.25 11.24 4.26
C THR A 446 14.21 12.36 4.18
N ASN A 447 13.70 12.82 5.32
CA ASN A 447 12.73 13.92 5.38
C ASN A 447 13.30 15.25 4.88
N TRP A 448 14.58 15.53 5.17
CA TRP A 448 15.25 16.71 4.66
C TRP A 448 15.38 16.68 3.12
N LEU A 449 15.74 15.53 2.55
CA LEU A 449 15.78 15.34 1.09
C LEU A 449 14.39 15.46 0.46
N LEU A 450 13.37 14.85 1.04
CA LEU A 450 11.99 15.00 0.59
C LEU A 450 11.58 16.48 0.54
N ASN A 451 11.88 17.26 1.55
CA ASN A 451 11.59 18.70 1.56
C ASN A 451 12.30 19.51 0.46
N ILE A 452 13.44 19.03 -0.04
CA ILE A 452 14.18 19.68 -1.14
C ILE A 452 13.64 19.24 -2.51
N ILE A 453 13.31 17.95 -2.64
CA ILE A 453 12.90 17.34 -3.92
C ILE A 453 11.42 17.64 -4.20
N THR A 454 10.60 17.75 -3.15
CA THR A 454 9.15 18.02 -3.21
C THR A 454 8.79 19.27 -2.41
N PRO A 455 9.18 20.46 -2.86
CA PRO A 455 8.96 21.73 -2.16
C PRO A 455 7.49 22.15 -2.06
#